data_cac3823d49fa16a58382297916d183ed
#
_entry.id   cac3823d49fa16a58382297916d183ed
#
_cell.length_a   1.000
_cell.length_b   1.000
_cell.length_c   1.000
_cell.angle_alpha   90.00
_cell.angle_beta   90.00
_cell.angle_gamma   90.00
#
_symmetry.space_group_name_H-M   'P 1'
#
loop_
_entity.id
_entity.type
_entity.pdbx_description
1 polymer ?
#
loop_
_entity_poly.entity_id
_entity_poly.type
_entity_poly.pdbx_seq_one_letter_code
_entity_poly.pdbx_strand_id
1 'polypeptide(L)'
;MSDSTFDFNVFIKESKDVLVNPKSYFSTMKTTGGIAEPLIKAVIYGAIAGALAFLWSILNLGAITGGLFGGALGIMIFIGKIIGSIIGLFIGAVILLVISSICKGSTDFEANVRVTAACMVIMPISAFFGLASHFNYYLGSIIGLAISVYGLWLLYNGLVEALKANKETAKIVIYILIALIVLIMIFSIGTL
;
A
#
# COMPACT_ATOMS: atom_id res chain seq x y z
N MET A 1 -6.45 16.39 -26.73
CA MET A 1 -6.35 15.13 -25.97
C MET A 1 -4.87 14.79 -25.95
N SER A 2 -4.17 15.07 -24.86
CA SER A 2 -2.77 14.65 -24.72
C SER A 2 -2.79 13.17 -24.38
N ASP A 3 -2.31 12.33 -25.30
CA ASP A 3 -1.96 10.94 -25.03
C ASP A 3 -0.88 10.94 -23.91
N SER A 4 -1.30 10.88 -22.67
CA SER A 4 -0.39 10.59 -21.59
C SER A 4 -0.10 9.10 -21.62
N THR A 5 0.74 8.68 -22.56
CA THR A 5 1.32 7.34 -22.54
C THR A 5 1.99 7.14 -21.19
N PHE A 6 1.60 6.10 -20.47
CA PHE A 6 2.21 5.74 -19.18
C PHE A 6 3.73 5.52 -19.38
N ASP A 7 4.55 6.31 -18.69
CA ASP A 7 6.02 6.20 -18.76
C ASP A 7 6.53 5.38 -17.57
N PHE A 8 7.09 4.22 -17.88
CA PHE A 8 7.61 3.28 -16.88
C PHE A 8 8.83 3.83 -16.12
N ASN A 9 9.66 4.66 -16.77
CA ASN A 9 10.81 5.27 -16.09
C ASN A 9 10.35 6.33 -15.08
N VAL A 10 9.33 7.10 -15.44
CA VAL A 10 8.68 8.04 -14.52
C VAL A 10 8.07 7.29 -13.35
N PHE A 11 7.37 6.18 -13.61
CA PHE A 11 6.78 5.34 -12.56
C PHE A 11 7.83 4.83 -11.56
N ILE A 12 8.97 4.31 -12.04
CA ILE A 12 10.06 3.83 -11.16
C ILE A 12 10.62 4.99 -10.32
N LYS A 13 10.87 6.14 -10.96
CA LYS A 13 11.37 7.32 -10.25
C LYS A 13 10.39 7.76 -9.17
N GLU A 14 9.11 7.91 -9.50
CA GLU A 14 8.08 8.30 -8.55
C GLU A 14 7.94 7.29 -7.40
N SER A 15 7.98 5.98 -7.69
CA SER A 15 7.95 4.92 -6.68
C SER A 15 9.11 5.06 -5.70
N LYS A 16 10.31 5.36 -6.19
CA LYS A 16 11.48 5.64 -5.36
C LYS A 16 11.30 6.93 -4.54
N ASP A 17 10.81 8.00 -5.18
CA ASP A 17 10.64 9.30 -4.52
C ASP A 17 9.60 9.23 -3.40
N VAL A 18 8.50 8.48 -3.59
CA VAL A 18 7.51 8.19 -2.53
C VAL A 18 8.18 7.53 -1.33
N LEU A 19 9.06 6.55 -1.56
CA LEU A 19 9.72 5.80 -0.49
C LEU A 19 10.82 6.61 0.19
N VAL A 20 11.63 7.37 -0.55
CA VAL A 20 12.82 8.02 0.01
C VAL A 20 12.53 9.42 0.52
N ASN A 21 11.64 10.15 -0.14
CA ASN A 21 11.31 11.54 0.19
C ASN A 21 9.82 11.85 0.00
N PRO A 22 8.92 11.16 0.77
CA PRO A 22 7.48 11.27 0.60
C PRO A 22 6.97 12.70 0.72
N LYS A 23 7.53 13.50 1.63
CA LYS A 23 7.12 14.88 1.81
C LYS A 23 7.29 15.69 0.52
N SER A 24 8.47 15.60 -0.12
CA SER A 24 8.74 16.30 -1.37
C SER A 24 7.85 15.77 -2.51
N TYR A 25 7.73 14.45 -2.62
CA TYR A 25 6.89 13.83 -3.63
C TYR A 25 5.44 14.29 -3.52
N PHE A 26 4.81 14.15 -2.36
CA PHE A 26 3.40 14.51 -2.16
C PHE A 26 3.14 16.01 -2.26
N SER A 27 4.14 16.87 -1.97
CA SER A 27 3.99 18.32 -2.13
C SER A 27 3.90 18.77 -3.59
N THR A 28 4.48 18.00 -4.51
CA THR A 28 4.52 18.30 -5.95
C THR A 28 3.64 17.37 -6.80
N MET A 29 3.02 16.37 -6.17
CA MET A 29 2.18 15.38 -6.84
C MET A 29 0.95 16.03 -7.47
N LYS A 30 0.65 15.67 -8.73
CA LYS A 30 -0.59 16.06 -9.38
C LYS A 30 -1.78 15.34 -8.74
N THR A 31 -2.76 16.11 -8.27
CA THR A 31 -4.00 15.59 -7.66
C THR A 31 -5.15 15.46 -8.65
N THR A 32 -4.95 15.88 -9.91
CA THR A 32 -5.93 15.83 -11.00
C THR A 32 -5.29 15.24 -12.28
N GLY A 33 -6.09 14.80 -13.24
CA GLY A 33 -5.62 14.22 -14.52
C GLY A 33 -6.18 12.84 -14.83
N GLY A 34 -7.25 12.44 -14.13
CA GLY A 34 -7.98 11.20 -14.31
C GLY A 34 -7.46 10.03 -13.47
N ILE A 35 -8.24 8.95 -13.45
CA ILE A 35 -8.01 7.75 -12.62
C ILE A 35 -7.17 6.68 -13.35
N ALA A 36 -6.87 6.87 -14.65
CA ALA A 36 -6.16 5.85 -15.43
C ALA A 36 -4.74 5.58 -14.89
N GLU A 37 -3.98 6.64 -14.63
CA GLU A 37 -2.62 6.53 -14.08
C GLU A 37 -2.60 5.85 -12.68
N PRO A 38 -3.43 6.28 -11.69
CA PRO A 38 -3.55 5.57 -10.41
C PRO A 38 -3.91 4.10 -10.56
N LEU A 39 -4.83 3.76 -11.48
CA LEU A 39 -5.23 2.38 -11.73
C LEU A 39 -4.07 1.54 -12.28
N ILE A 40 -3.30 2.08 -13.24
CA ILE A 40 -2.11 1.40 -13.77
C ILE A 40 -1.08 1.16 -12.67
N LYS A 41 -0.83 2.16 -11.80
CA LYS A 41 0.06 2.00 -10.63
C LYS A 41 -0.41 0.88 -9.71
N ALA A 42 -1.70 0.84 -9.38
CA ALA A 42 -2.27 -0.23 -8.53
C ALA A 42 -2.09 -1.61 -9.16
N VAL A 43 -2.36 -1.75 -10.46
CA VAL A 43 -2.16 -3.01 -11.20
C VAL A 43 -0.69 -3.44 -11.17
N ILE A 44 0.24 -2.53 -11.42
CA ILE A 44 1.69 -2.84 -11.41
C ILE A 44 2.14 -3.27 -10.01
N TYR A 45 1.78 -2.52 -8.96
CA TYR A 45 2.13 -2.90 -7.58
C TYR A 45 1.48 -4.22 -7.16
N GLY A 46 0.22 -4.44 -7.55
CA GLY A 46 -0.48 -5.71 -7.34
C GLY A 46 0.19 -6.88 -8.07
N ALA A 47 0.63 -6.67 -9.32
CA ALA A 47 1.33 -7.67 -10.11
C ALA A 47 2.70 -8.03 -9.51
N ILE A 48 3.49 -7.03 -9.09
CA ILE A 48 4.80 -7.26 -8.44
C ILE A 48 4.59 -8.01 -7.11
N ALA A 49 3.65 -7.57 -6.28
CA ALA A 49 3.33 -8.23 -5.02
C ALA A 49 2.79 -9.67 -5.24
N GLY A 50 1.99 -9.86 -6.28
CA GLY A 50 1.48 -11.16 -6.68
C GLY A 50 2.58 -12.10 -7.19
N ALA A 51 3.51 -11.59 -8.01
CA ALA A 51 4.65 -12.37 -8.50
C ALA A 51 5.57 -12.82 -7.35
N LEU A 52 5.83 -11.95 -6.37
CA LEU A 52 6.58 -12.31 -5.18
C LEU A 52 5.85 -13.38 -4.35
N ALA A 53 4.55 -13.20 -4.12
CA ALA A 53 3.75 -14.18 -3.37
C ALA A 53 3.68 -15.54 -4.11
N PHE A 54 3.58 -15.52 -5.45
CA PHE A 54 3.65 -16.72 -6.29
C PHE A 54 5.01 -17.42 -6.15
N LEU A 55 6.11 -16.65 -6.21
CA LEU A 55 7.46 -17.19 -6.04
C LEU A 55 7.62 -17.87 -4.67
N TRP A 56 7.17 -17.22 -3.60
CA TRP A 56 7.22 -17.80 -2.25
C TRP A 56 6.36 -19.06 -2.14
N SER A 57 5.22 -19.11 -2.80
CA SER A 57 4.35 -20.30 -2.84
C SER A 57 5.04 -21.49 -3.53
N ILE A 58 5.71 -21.28 -4.66
CA ILE A 58 6.47 -22.34 -5.36
C ILE A 58 7.64 -22.84 -4.51
N LEU A 59 8.34 -21.95 -3.84
CA LEU A 59 9.47 -22.29 -2.98
C LEU A 59 9.03 -22.88 -1.63
N ASN A 60 7.73 -23.08 -1.40
CA ASN A 60 7.15 -23.48 -0.12
C ASN A 60 7.52 -22.56 1.06
N LEU A 61 7.81 -21.30 0.77
CA LEU A 61 8.14 -20.25 1.74
C LEU A 61 6.97 -19.28 1.99
N GLY A 62 5.79 -19.57 1.44
CA GLY A 62 4.60 -18.74 1.60
C GLY A 62 3.70 -19.22 2.74
N ALA A 63 2.79 -18.34 3.19
CA ALA A 63 1.76 -18.68 4.18
C ALA A 63 0.80 -19.79 3.69
N ILE A 64 0.69 -19.97 2.37
CA ILE A 64 -0.09 -21.03 1.73
C ILE A 64 0.88 -21.92 0.96
N THR A 65 1.26 -23.03 1.56
CA THR A 65 2.09 -24.06 0.92
C THR A 65 1.17 -25.13 0.38
N GLY A 66 1.04 -25.20 -0.95
CA GLY A 66 0.04 -26.05 -1.61
C GLY A 66 0.47 -27.46 -1.95
N GLY A 67 1.62 -27.94 -1.51
CA GLY A 67 2.13 -29.25 -1.90
C GLY A 67 2.08 -29.47 -3.42
N LEU A 68 1.48 -30.56 -3.89
CA LEU A 68 1.31 -30.88 -5.33
C LEU A 68 0.48 -29.83 -6.10
N PHE A 69 -0.35 -29.02 -5.43
CA PHE A 69 -1.17 -27.95 -6.01
C PHE A 69 -0.56 -26.56 -5.90
N GLY A 70 0.68 -26.43 -5.38
CA GLY A 70 1.33 -25.14 -5.11
C GLY A 70 1.35 -24.20 -6.32
N GLY A 71 1.54 -24.71 -7.54
CA GLY A 71 1.51 -23.92 -8.76
C GLY A 71 0.14 -23.33 -9.08
N ALA A 72 -0.95 -24.12 -8.96
CA ALA A 72 -2.31 -23.64 -9.22
C ALA A 72 -2.75 -22.62 -8.17
N LEU A 73 -2.48 -22.88 -6.90
CA LEU A 73 -2.76 -21.94 -5.82
C LEU A 73 -1.94 -20.65 -5.98
N GLY A 74 -0.67 -20.75 -6.40
CA GLY A 74 0.18 -19.61 -6.66
C GLY A 74 -0.36 -18.69 -7.76
N ILE A 75 -0.91 -19.26 -8.86
CA ILE A 75 -1.56 -18.49 -9.92
C ILE A 75 -2.82 -17.78 -9.38
N MET A 76 -3.62 -18.45 -8.56
CA MET A 76 -4.79 -17.83 -7.92
C MET A 76 -4.37 -16.67 -7.01
N ILE A 77 -3.30 -16.82 -6.24
CA ILE A 77 -2.75 -15.77 -5.40
C ILE A 77 -2.28 -14.58 -6.27
N PHE A 78 -1.57 -14.84 -7.36
CA PHE A 78 -1.10 -13.81 -8.29
C PHE A 78 -2.26 -12.99 -8.85
N ILE A 79 -3.26 -13.66 -9.43
CA ILE A 79 -4.46 -12.99 -9.98
C ILE A 79 -5.23 -12.27 -8.86
N GLY A 80 -5.39 -12.91 -7.71
CA GLY A 80 -6.07 -12.34 -6.56
C GLY A 80 -5.39 -11.07 -6.04
N LYS A 81 -4.06 -10.98 -6.10
CA LYS A 81 -3.32 -9.76 -5.73
C LYS A 81 -3.57 -8.60 -6.70
N ILE A 82 -3.66 -8.87 -8.00
CA ILE A 82 -3.97 -7.85 -9.01
C ILE A 82 -5.40 -7.35 -8.83
N ILE A 83 -6.38 -8.25 -8.76
CA ILE A 83 -7.78 -7.85 -8.55
C ILE A 83 -7.94 -7.14 -7.21
N GLY A 84 -7.33 -7.69 -6.15
CA GLY A 84 -7.36 -7.11 -4.80
C GLY A 84 -6.71 -5.73 -4.75
N SER A 85 -5.68 -5.46 -5.54
CA SER A 85 -5.07 -4.13 -5.61
C SER A 85 -5.99 -3.10 -6.25
N ILE A 86 -6.74 -3.48 -7.28
CA ILE A 86 -7.72 -2.60 -7.93
C ILE A 86 -8.87 -2.27 -6.95
N ILE A 87 -9.45 -3.30 -6.33
CA ILE A 87 -10.51 -3.13 -5.34
C ILE A 87 -9.99 -2.31 -4.14
N GLY A 88 -8.78 -2.66 -3.65
CA GLY A 88 -8.13 -1.99 -2.55
C GLY A 88 -7.82 -0.51 -2.83
N LEU A 89 -7.51 -0.15 -4.08
CA LEU A 89 -7.34 1.23 -4.49
C LEU A 89 -8.61 2.04 -4.23
N PHE A 90 -9.76 1.56 -4.70
CA PHE A 90 -11.01 2.31 -4.57
C PHE A 90 -11.53 2.32 -3.13
N ILE A 91 -11.49 1.18 -2.43
CA ILE A 91 -11.87 1.12 -1.01
C ILE A 91 -10.94 2.02 -0.18
N GLY A 92 -9.63 1.93 -0.40
CA GLY A 92 -8.63 2.76 0.27
C GLY A 92 -8.85 4.25 0.00
N ALA A 93 -9.19 4.62 -1.24
CA ALA A 93 -9.50 6.00 -1.59
C ALA A 93 -10.75 6.54 -0.88
N VAL A 94 -11.80 5.72 -0.74
CA VAL A 94 -13.00 6.09 0.03
C VAL A 94 -12.66 6.27 1.51
N ILE A 95 -11.90 5.34 2.10
CA ILE A 95 -11.44 5.46 3.49
C ILE A 95 -10.59 6.72 3.67
N LEU A 96 -9.64 6.96 2.75
CA LEU A 96 -8.78 8.13 2.80
C LEU A 96 -9.58 9.43 2.66
N LEU A 97 -10.61 9.46 1.80
CA LEU A 97 -11.51 10.59 1.64
C LEU A 97 -12.22 10.91 2.97
N VAL A 98 -12.71 9.90 3.69
CA VAL A 98 -13.31 10.09 5.02
C VAL A 98 -12.29 10.65 6.01
N ILE A 99 -11.09 10.08 6.05
CA ILE A 99 -10.00 10.55 6.92
C ILE A 99 -9.62 11.99 6.55
N SER A 100 -9.46 12.27 5.25
CA SER A 100 -9.13 13.61 4.76
C SER A 100 -10.21 14.64 5.16
N SER A 101 -11.49 14.27 5.04
CA SER A 101 -12.61 15.11 5.48
C SER A 101 -12.54 15.44 6.98
N ILE A 102 -12.29 14.43 7.83
CA ILE A 102 -12.10 14.62 9.27
C ILE A 102 -10.93 15.58 9.56
N CYS A 103 -9.86 15.46 8.76
CA CYS A 103 -8.68 16.30 8.89
C CYS A 103 -8.81 17.66 8.17
N LYS A 104 -9.99 18.03 7.69
CA LYS A 104 -10.24 19.26 6.91
C LYS A 104 -9.36 19.39 5.65
N GLY A 105 -9.03 18.26 5.05
CA GLY A 105 -8.31 18.16 3.77
C GLY A 105 -9.27 18.09 2.58
N SER A 106 -8.69 17.83 1.40
CA SER A 106 -9.45 17.69 0.15
C SER A 106 -10.38 16.48 0.20
N THR A 107 -11.64 16.70 -0.18
CA THR A 107 -12.65 15.65 -0.37
C THR A 107 -12.86 15.28 -1.84
N ASP A 108 -11.95 15.75 -2.72
CA ASP A 108 -11.94 15.35 -4.11
C ASP A 108 -11.57 13.87 -4.23
N PHE A 109 -12.44 13.08 -4.86
CA PHE A 109 -12.25 11.62 -4.94
C PHE A 109 -11.02 11.26 -5.77
N GLU A 110 -10.80 11.96 -6.88
CA GLU A 110 -9.63 11.71 -7.73
C GLU A 110 -8.32 11.95 -6.99
N ALA A 111 -8.23 13.07 -6.25
CA ALA A 111 -7.06 13.36 -5.44
C ALA A 111 -6.78 12.25 -4.41
N ASN A 112 -7.83 11.74 -3.75
CA ASN A 112 -7.72 10.64 -2.79
C ASN A 112 -7.32 9.32 -3.46
N VAL A 113 -7.84 9.00 -4.66
CA VAL A 113 -7.41 7.83 -5.46
C VAL A 113 -5.93 7.94 -5.81
N ARG A 114 -5.44 9.11 -6.22
CA ARG A 114 -4.04 9.32 -6.58
C ARG A 114 -3.10 9.16 -5.39
N VAL A 115 -3.45 9.71 -4.24
CA VAL A 115 -2.67 9.53 -3.00
C VAL A 115 -2.65 8.07 -2.58
N THR A 116 -3.82 7.39 -2.62
CA THR A 116 -3.91 5.97 -2.28
C THR A 116 -3.02 5.12 -3.20
N ALA A 117 -3.07 5.36 -4.53
CA ALA A 117 -2.23 4.66 -5.49
C ALA A 117 -0.73 4.84 -5.22
N ALA A 118 -0.31 6.06 -4.85
CA ALA A 118 1.08 6.32 -4.48
C ALA A 118 1.49 5.54 -3.22
N CYS A 119 0.62 5.49 -2.20
CA CYS A 119 0.88 4.72 -0.97
C CYS A 119 0.94 3.19 -1.23
N MET A 120 0.34 2.69 -2.32
CA MET A 120 0.39 1.26 -2.66
C MET A 120 1.78 0.74 -3.02
N VAL A 121 2.78 1.60 -3.18
CA VAL A 121 4.20 1.23 -3.31
C VAL A 121 4.67 0.32 -2.15
N ILE A 122 3.98 0.34 -1.02
CA ILE A 122 4.26 -0.53 0.12
C ILE A 122 3.90 -2.01 -0.14
N MET A 123 3.03 -2.31 -1.11
CA MET A 123 2.55 -3.67 -1.37
C MET A 123 3.67 -4.63 -1.81
N PRO A 124 4.54 -4.29 -2.78
CA PRO A 124 5.69 -5.11 -3.14
C PRO A 124 6.65 -5.34 -1.97
N ILE A 125 6.88 -4.31 -1.16
CA ILE A 125 7.75 -4.38 0.03
C ILE A 125 7.17 -5.36 1.05
N SER A 126 5.88 -5.22 1.35
CA SER A 126 5.18 -6.13 2.25
C SER A 126 5.19 -7.58 1.73
N ALA A 127 4.99 -7.78 0.43
CA ALA A 127 5.03 -9.12 -0.16
C ALA A 127 6.44 -9.74 -0.13
N PHE A 128 7.48 -8.93 -0.34
CA PHE A 128 8.87 -9.38 -0.25
C PHE A 128 9.20 -9.84 1.17
N PHE A 129 8.94 -9.02 2.17
CA PHE A 129 9.23 -9.34 3.56
C PHE A 129 8.25 -10.32 4.21
N GLY A 130 7.13 -10.64 3.54
CA GLY A 130 6.18 -11.64 4.00
C GLY A 130 6.79 -13.02 4.23
N LEU A 131 7.89 -13.33 3.52
CA LEU A 131 8.65 -14.56 3.73
C LEU A 131 9.23 -14.69 5.16
N ALA A 132 9.47 -13.58 5.85
CA ALA A 132 10.04 -13.60 7.20
C ALA A 132 9.15 -14.35 8.20
N SER A 133 7.84 -14.31 8.03
CA SER A 133 6.88 -15.05 8.85
C SER A 133 7.01 -16.57 8.71
N HIS A 134 7.56 -17.04 7.59
CA HIS A 134 7.82 -18.46 7.38
C HIS A 134 8.97 -18.97 8.26
N PHE A 135 10.00 -18.16 8.45
CA PHE A 135 11.15 -18.53 9.29
C PHE A 135 10.85 -18.36 10.78
N ASN A 136 10.18 -17.29 11.15
CA ASN A 136 9.78 -17.01 12.51
C ASN A 136 8.59 -16.06 12.53
N TYR A 137 7.50 -16.51 13.18
CA TYR A 137 6.26 -15.73 13.27
C TYR A 137 6.47 -14.36 13.93
N TYR A 138 7.22 -14.32 15.04
CA TYR A 138 7.48 -13.06 15.76
C TYR A 138 8.31 -12.10 14.93
N LEU A 139 9.34 -12.61 14.24
CA LEU A 139 10.16 -11.80 13.32
C LEU A 139 9.30 -11.23 12.19
N GLY A 140 8.47 -12.06 11.57
CA GLY A 140 7.55 -11.62 10.53
C GLY A 140 6.56 -10.57 11.01
N SER A 141 6.03 -10.73 12.23
CA SER A 141 5.10 -9.76 12.84
C SER A 141 5.77 -8.41 13.11
N ILE A 142 6.99 -8.41 13.63
CA ILE A 142 7.76 -7.17 13.88
C ILE A 142 8.07 -6.44 12.56
N ILE A 143 8.53 -7.18 11.54
CA ILE A 143 8.79 -6.60 10.21
C ILE A 143 7.50 -6.05 9.60
N GLY A 144 6.40 -6.81 9.68
CA GLY A 144 5.09 -6.39 9.20
C GLY A 144 4.59 -5.12 9.90
N LEU A 145 4.80 -5.01 11.22
CA LEU A 145 4.50 -3.79 11.98
C LEU A 145 5.32 -2.61 11.47
N ALA A 146 6.63 -2.78 11.31
CA ALA A 146 7.51 -1.71 10.81
C ALA A 146 7.06 -1.21 9.43
N ILE A 147 6.71 -2.12 8.52
CA ILE A 147 6.19 -1.80 7.18
C ILE A 147 4.84 -1.07 7.27
N SER A 148 3.96 -1.50 8.16
CA SER A 148 2.64 -0.88 8.36
C SER A 148 2.77 0.55 8.92
N VAL A 149 3.64 0.76 9.91
CA VAL A 149 3.94 2.09 10.47
C VAL A 149 4.54 3.00 9.41
N TYR A 150 5.44 2.46 8.57
CA TYR A 150 6.00 3.20 7.45
C TYR A 150 4.91 3.57 6.42
N GLY A 151 3.99 2.66 6.10
CA GLY A 151 2.83 2.94 5.25
C GLY A 151 1.95 4.06 5.80
N LEU A 152 1.71 4.10 7.11
CA LEU A 152 0.99 5.19 7.77
C LEU A 152 1.76 6.52 7.71
N TRP A 153 3.09 6.49 7.76
CA TRP A 153 3.90 7.69 7.55
C TRP A 153 3.81 8.23 6.11
N LEU A 154 3.77 7.34 5.09
CA LEU A 154 3.47 7.75 3.72
C LEU A 154 2.08 8.39 3.63
N LEU A 155 1.08 7.76 4.25
CA LEU A 155 -0.29 8.26 4.29
C LEU A 155 -0.38 9.64 4.96
N TYR A 156 0.34 9.86 6.06
CA TYR A 156 0.43 11.16 6.72
C TYR A 156 0.95 12.24 5.77
N ASN A 157 2.04 11.96 5.04
CA ASN A 157 2.58 12.91 4.07
C ASN A 157 1.58 13.15 2.92
N GLY A 158 0.89 12.12 2.44
CA GLY A 158 -0.17 12.25 1.45
C GLY A 158 -1.31 13.14 1.91
N LEU A 159 -1.79 12.94 3.15
CA LEU A 159 -2.83 13.78 3.76
C LEU A 159 -2.41 15.24 3.86
N VAL A 160 -1.24 15.50 4.42
CA VAL A 160 -0.80 16.87 4.72
C VAL A 160 -0.34 17.61 3.48
N GLU A 161 0.48 16.98 2.65
CA GLU A 161 1.16 17.65 1.54
C GLU A 161 0.33 17.64 0.26
N ALA A 162 -0.34 16.54 -0.09
CA ALA A 162 -1.14 16.45 -1.31
C ALA A 162 -2.60 16.88 -1.07
N LEU A 163 -3.24 16.35 -0.04
CA LEU A 163 -4.65 16.62 0.26
C LEU A 163 -4.87 17.88 1.12
N LYS A 164 -3.79 18.57 1.52
CA LYS A 164 -3.83 19.81 2.30
C LYS A 164 -4.61 19.71 3.62
N ALA A 165 -4.59 18.53 4.23
CA ALA A 165 -5.23 18.28 5.51
C ALA A 165 -4.57 19.07 6.66
N ASN A 166 -5.34 19.37 7.71
CA ASN A 166 -4.79 20.00 8.90
C ASN A 166 -3.75 19.08 9.55
N LYS A 167 -2.54 19.59 9.70
CA LYS A 167 -1.36 18.84 10.14
C LYS A 167 -1.53 18.22 11.53
N GLU A 168 -2.10 18.97 12.48
CA GLU A 168 -2.25 18.50 13.85
C GLU A 168 -3.35 17.43 13.95
N THR A 169 -4.48 17.63 13.26
CA THR A 169 -5.55 16.62 13.19
C THR A 169 -5.06 15.35 12.49
N ALA A 170 -4.35 15.48 11.38
CA ALA A 170 -3.77 14.33 10.66
C ALA A 170 -2.80 13.54 11.55
N LYS A 171 -1.95 14.22 12.33
CA LYS A 171 -1.08 13.56 13.31
C LYS A 171 -1.86 12.71 14.32
N ILE A 172 -2.91 13.29 14.91
CA ILE A 172 -3.73 12.58 15.92
C ILE A 172 -4.34 11.32 15.29
N VAL A 173 -4.93 11.44 14.08
CA VAL A 173 -5.52 10.30 13.37
C VAL A 173 -4.48 9.21 13.10
N ILE A 174 -3.28 9.58 12.62
CA ILE A 174 -2.22 8.61 12.36
C ILE A 174 -1.76 7.93 13.65
N TYR A 175 -1.63 8.64 14.77
CA TYR A 175 -1.28 8.01 16.05
C TYR A 175 -2.35 7.04 16.55
N ILE A 176 -3.64 7.35 16.34
CA ILE A 176 -4.74 6.43 16.63
C ILE A 176 -4.62 5.16 15.77
N LEU A 177 -4.33 5.31 14.47
CA LEU A 177 -4.16 4.17 13.57
C LEU A 177 -2.93 3.32 13.94
N ILE A 178 -1.81 3.94 14.34
CA ILE A 178 -0.64 3.20 14.83
C ILE A 178 -1.00 2.42 16.11
N ALA A 179 -1.66 3.07 17.07
CA ALA A 179 -2.07 2.42 18.30
C ALA A 179 -3.00 1.21 18.03
N LEU A 180 -3.93 1.36 17.07
CA LEU A 180 -4.82 0.28 16.66
C LEU A 180 -4.05 -0.90 16.04
N ILE A 181 -3.08 -0.65 15.16
CA ILE A 181 -2.26 -1.70 14.53
C ILE A 181 -1.43 -2.43 15.60
N VAL A 182 -0.83 -1.69 16.55
CA VAL A 182 -0.06 -2.28 17.65
C VAL A 182 -0.96 -3.14 18.54
N LEU A 183 -2.17 -2.67 18.85
CA LEU A 183 -3.15 -3.42 19.64
C LEU A 183 -3.54 -4.73 18.96
N ILE A 184 -3.85 -4.69 17.66
CA ILE A 184 -4.20 -5.87 16.86
C ILE A 184 -3.02 -6.85 16.86
N MET A 185 -1.78 -6.38 16.69
CA MET A 185 -0.60 -7.22 16.72
C MET A 185 -0.43 -7.92 18.08
N ILE A 186 -0.55 -7.18 19.19
CA ILE A 186 -0.45 -7.74 20.54
C ILE A 186 -1.51 -8.83 20.75
N PHE A 187 -2.74 -8.56 20.31
CA PHE A 187 -3.83 -9.54 20.41
C PHE A 187 -3.54 -10.80 19.58
N SER A 188 -3.03 -10.63 18.36
CA SER A 188 -2.66 -11.74 17.47
C SER A 188 -1.54 -12.62 18.04
N ILE A 189 -0.58 -12.02 18.75
CA ILE A 189 0.53 -12.77 19.40
C ILE A 189 0.04 -13.48 20.67
N GLY A 190 -0.88 -12.86 21.41
CA GLY A 190 -1.38 -13.42 22.68
C GLY A 190 -2.38 -14.58 22.52
N THR A 191 -2.85 -14.85 21.31
CA THR A 191 -3.79 -15.94 20.98
C THR A 191 -3.10 -17.19 20.39
N LEU A 192 -1.78 -17.20 20.30
CA LEU A 192 -0.94 -18.34 19.90
C LEU A 192 -0.38 -19.06 21.11
#